data_c1020bd00727cb030347e8c21c44251a
#
_entry.id   c1020bd00727cb030347e8c21c44251a
#
_cell.length_a   1.000
_cell.length_b   1.000
_cell.length_c   1.000
_cell.angle_alpha   90.00
_cell.angle_beta   90.00
_cell.angle_gamma   90.00
#
_symmetry.space_group_name_H-M   'P 1'
#
loop_
_entity.id
_entity.type
_entity.pdbx_description
1 polymer ?
#
loop_
_entity_poly.entity_id
_entity_poly.type
_entity_poly.pdbx_seq_one_letter_code
_entity_poly.pdbx_strand_id
1 'polypeptide(L)'
;MARKSFSVLFFIKKGKLLKNGEAPVCMRITVNGCMVDISIKRSCPVNLWNQAKENSKGKDRMSVELNHYLEITRSRIHQIYRELETSDKVITVDLVRKLYYGVDEESKTLLQVFREHNEQSRKLIGKDFVSKTVQRYETTTRYLEEFIKKEYQLSDIALNLSLIHISEPTRQAEI
;
A
#
# COMPACT_ATOMS: atom_id res chain seq x y z
N MET A 1 -1.74 10.58 -32.45
CA MET A 1 -1.76 9.53 -31.40
C MET A 1 -0.95 10.01 -30.21
N ALA A 2 -1.53 10.12 -29.03
CA ALA A 2 -0.78 10.50 -27.82
C ALA A 2 0.25 9.41 -27.50
N ARG A 3 1.52 9.80 -27.32
CA ARG A 3 2.63 8.87 -27.05
C ARG A 3 2.43 8.32 -25.62
N LYS A 4 2.10 7.04 -25.51
CA LYS A 4 2.04 6.37 -24.21
C LYS A 4 3.43 6.44 -23.57
N SER A 5 3.56 7.11 -22.44
CA SER A 5 4.82 7.23 -21.71
C SER A 5 4.66 6.65 -20.30
N PHE A 6 5.60 5.78 -19.92
CA PHE A 6 5.68 5.22 -18.57
C PHE A 6 7.13 5.25 -18.10
N SER A 7 7.34 5.73 -16.88
CA SER A 7 8.65 5.71 -16.25
C SER A 7 8.56 5.58 -14.73
N VAL A 8 9.58 4.95 -14.16
CA VAL A 8 9.78 4.83 -12.71
C VAL A 8 11.15 5.37 -12.37
N LEU A 9 11.22 6.33 -11.47
CA LEU A 9 12.45 7.01 -11.06
C LEU A 9 12.56 7.01 -9.53
N PHE A 10 13.75 6.71 -9.01
CA PHE A 10 14.04 6.86 -7.58
C PHE A 10 14.89 8.10 -7.32
N PHE A 11 14.59 8.78 -6.22
CA PHE A 11 15.31 9.98 -5.79
C PHE A 11 15.24 10.16 -4.28
N ILE A 12 16.16 10.95 -3.73
CA ILE A 12 16.16 11.32 -2.31
C ILE A 12 15.63 12.73 -2.10
N LYS A 13 14.86 12.94 -1.03
CA LYS A 13 14.37 14.27 -0.63
C LYS A 13 15.41 14.97 0.24
N LYS A 14 16.41 15.61 -0.37
CA LYS A 14 17.49 16.32 0.33
C LYS A 14 17.01 17.44 1.27
N GLY A 15 15.85 18.04 1.00
CA GLY A 15 15.25 19.09 1.83
C GLY A 15 14.51 18.60 3.08
N LYS A 16 14.40 17.26 3.30
CA LYS A 16 13.72 16.66 4.45
C LYS A 16 14.61 15.58 5.06
N LEU A 17 15.70 15.98 5.70
CA LEU A 17 16.58 15.03 6.37
C LEU A 17 15.90 14.45 7.62
N LEU A 18 16.14 13.17 7.86
CA LEU A 18 15.73 12.46 9.07
C LEU A 18 16.64 12.85 10.24
N LYS A 19 16.25 12.51 11.46
CA LYS A 19 17.04 12.77 12.68
C LYS A 19 18.46 12.19 12.64
N ASN A 20 18.68 11.12 11.86
CA ASN A 20 19.98 10.49 11.65
C ASN A 20 20.80 11.12 10.52
N GLY A 21 20.36 12.23 9.92
CA GLY A 21 21.05 12.94 8.82
C GLY A 21 20.87 12.30 7.44
N GLU A 22 20.12 11.21 7.32
CA GLU A 22 19.81 10.58 6.04
C GLU A 22 18.63 11.26 5.33
N ALA A 23 18.61 11.17 4.01
CA ALA A 23 17.48 11.63 3.22
C ALA A 23 16.49 10.48 2.91
N PRO A 24 15.17 10.69 3.06
CA PRO A 24 14.19 9.69 2.68
C PRO A 24 14.23 9.45 1.16
N VAL A 25 14.14 8.17 0.78
CA VAL A 25 14.07 7.76 -0.62
C VAL A 25 12.61 7.73 -1.06
N CYS A 26 12.36 8.28 -2.24
CA CYS A 26 11.05 8.31 -2.88
C CYS A 26 11.12 7.71 -4.27
N MET A 27 10.01 7.15 -4.70
CA MET A 27 9.77 6.67 -6.05
C MET A 27 8.81 7.62 -6.74
N ARG A 28 9.12 8.02 -7.97
CA ARG A 28 8.22 8.75 -8.86
C ARG A 28 7.75 7.82 -9.96
N ILE A 29 6.45 7.72 -10.12
CA ILE A 29 5.80 7.02 -11.23
C ILE A 29 5.21 8.08 -12.15
N THR A 30 5.52 7.98 -13.44
CA THR A 30 4.94 8.84 -14.47
C THR A 30 4.18 7.99 -15.46
N VAL A 31 2.92 8.35 -15.75
CA VAL A 31 2.08 7.71 -16.77
C VAL A 31 1.44 8.81 -17.61
N ASN A 32 1.71 8.81 -18.89
CA ASN A 32 1.14 9.77 -19.86
C ASN A 32 1.28 11.25 -19.43
N GLY A 33 2.44 11.59 -18.84
CA GLY A 33 2.74 12.95 -18.36
C GLY A 33 2.22 13.28 -16.94
N CYS A 34 1.30 12.49 -16.39
CA CYS A 34 0.90 12.61 -14.99
C CYS A 34 1.90 11.90 -14.09
N MET A 35 2.22 12.49 -12.93
CA MET A 35 3.21 11.92 -12.01
C MET A 35 2.71 11.86 -10.57
N VAL A 36 3.20 10.87 -9.82
CA VAL A 36 2.97 10.73 -8.38
C VAL A 36 4.27 10.33 -7.68
N ASP A 37 4.52 10.95 -6.53
CA ASP A 37 5.65 10.62 -5.66
C ASP A 37 5.18 9.74 -4.50
N ILE A 38 5.85 8.61 -4.32
CA ILE A 38 5.56 7.61 -3.30
C ILE A 38 6.78 7.49 -2.39
N SER A 39 6.59 7.62 -1.08
CA SER A 39 7.64 7.30 -0.11
C SER A 39 7.77 5.78 0.01
N ILE A 40 8.98 5.27 -0.16
CA ILE A 40 9.25 3.83 -0.02
C ILE A 40 9.67 3.43 1.40
N LYS A 41 9.56 4.37 2.35
CA LYS A 41 9.93 4.18 3.77
C LYS A 41 11.36 3.63 3.96
N ARG A 42 12.28 4.07 3.11
CA ARG A 42 13.72 3.82 3.18
C ARG A 42 14.46 5.15 3.13
N SER A 43 15.68 5.17 3.63
CA SER A 43 16.55 6.34 3.63
C SER A 43 17.94 5.98 3.12
N CYS A 44 18.68 7.02 2.71
CA CYS A 44 20.04 6.88 2.25
C CYS A 44 20.85 8.11 2.67
N PRO A 45 22.10 7.95 3.11
CA PRO A 45 23.01 9.07 3.30
C PRO A 45 23.18 9.86 1.99
N VAL A 46 23.05 11.18 2.08
CA VAL A 46 23.04 12.05 0.89
C VAL A 46 24.30 11.89 0.03
N ASN A 47 25.46 11.73 0.67
CA ASN A 47 26.77 11.55 0.03
C ASN A 47 26.91 10.22 -0.71
N LEU A 48 26.15 9.19 -0.31
CA LEU A 48 26.16 7.87 -0.93
C LEU A 48 25.15 7.72 -2.07
N TRP A 49 24.22 8.67 -2.23
CA TRP A 49 23.23 8.58 -3.31
C TRP A 49 23.81 8.92 -4.67
N ASN A 50 23.56 8.06 -5.66
CA ASN A 50 23.84 8.29 -7.06
C ASN A 50 22.55 8.58 -7.83
N GLN A 51 22.31 9.86 -8.16
CA GLN A 51 21.09 10.23 -8.87
C GLN A 51 21.02 9.69 -10.30
N ALA A 52 22.15 9.57 -10.99
CA ALA A 52 22.17 9.06 -12.38
C ALA A 52 21.86 7.56 -12.46
N LYS A 53 22.28 6.78 -11.45
CA LYS A 53 21.98 5.35 -11.34
C LYS A 53 20.77 5.06 -10.45
N GLU A 54 20.23 6.08 -9.78
CA GLU A 54 19.09 5.97 -8.87
C GLU A 54 19.29 4.91 -7.76
N ASN A 55 20.51 4.86 -7.21
CA ASN A 55 20.90 3.86 -6.20
C ASN A 55 21.93 4.41 -5.22
N SER A 56 22.24 3.64 -4.17
CA SER A 56 23.35 3.92 -3.27
C SER A 56 24.68 3.45 -3.87
N LYS A 57 25.74 4.28 -3.77
CA LYS A 57 27.13 3.92 -4.15
C LYS A 57 27.83 3.07 -3.08
N GLY A 58 27.26 3.01 -1.86
CA GLY A 58 27.86 2.26 -0.75
C GLY A 58 27.98 0.77 -1.08
N LYS A 59 29.02 0.14 -0.50
CA LYS A 59 29.26 -1.29 -0.57
C LYS A 59 28.91 -2.01 0.74
N ASP A 60 28.49 -1.24 1.73
CA ASP A 60 28.03 -1.75 3.01
C ASP A 60 26.70 -2.51 2.86
N ARG A 61 26.41 -3.36 3.84
CA ARG A 61 25.22 -4.21 3.84
C ARG A 61 23.93 -3.40 3.63
N MET A 62 23.81 -2.24 4.28
CA MET A 62 22.61 -1.38 4.18
C MET A 62 22.41 -0.84 2.76
N SER A 63 23.50 -0.42 2.10
CA SER A 63 23.45 0.05 0.70
C SER A 63 23.07 -1.07 -0.27
N VAL A 64 23.60 -2.28 -0.05
CA VAL A 64 23.28 -3.46 -0.88
C VAL A 64 21.79 -3.84 -0.70
N GLU A 65 21.31 -3.91 0.53
CA GLU A 65 19.90 -4.20 0.84
C GLU A 65 18.96 -3.13 0.26
N LEU A 66 19.33 -1.85 0.37
CA LEU A 66 18.57 -0.76 -0.25
C LEU A 66 18.49 -0.93 -1.77
N ASN A 67 19.63 -1.14 -2.43
CA ASN A 67 19.67 -1.29 -3.88
C ASN A 67 18.84 -2.49 -4.36
N HIS A 68 18.94 -3.62 -3.66
CA HIS A 68 18.11 -4.80 -3.95
C HIS A 68 16.61 -4.50 -3.79
N TYR A 69 16.24 -3.78 -2.73
CA TYR A 69 14.85 -3.35 -2.52
C TYR A 69 14.35 -2.43 -3.65
N LEU A 70 15.18 -1.50 -4.13
CA LEU A 70 14.82 -0.61 -5.25
C LEU A 70 14.56 -1.41 -6.53
N GLU A 71 15.39 -2.41 -6.84
CA GLU A 71 15.22 -3.28 -8.01
C GLU A 71 13.94 -4.11 -7.93
N ILE A 72 13.64 -4.72 -6.78
CA ILE A 72 12.38 -5.45 -6.57
C ILE A 72 11.18 -4.51 -6.76
N THR A 73 11.24 -3.32 -6.16
CA THR A 73 10.17 -2.34 -6.27
C THR A 73 9.96 -1.89 -7.72
N ARG A 74 11.04 -1.61 -8.45
CA ARG A 74 10.99 -1.27 -9.87
C ARG A 74 10.34 -2.38 -10.69
N SER A 75 10.77 -3.62 -10.50
CA SER A 75 10.23 -4.79 -11.19
C SER A 75 8.74 -4.97 -10.94
N ARG A 76 8.30 -4.78 -9.69
CA ARG A 76 6.88 -4.88 -9.31
C ARG A 76 6.02 -3.81 -10.02
N ILE A 77 6.48 -2.56 -10.08
CA ILE A 77 5.75 -1.49 -10.77
C ILE A 77 5.67 -1.77 -12.28
N HIS A 78 6.75 -2.24 -12.90
CA HIS A 78 6.74 -2.64 -14.30
C HIS A 78 5.81 -3.81 -14.57
N GLN A 79 5.70 -4.77 -13.65
CA GLN A 79 4.77 -5.88 -13.75
C GLN A 79 3.32 -5.38 -13.70
N ILE A 80 2.97 -4.54 -12.71
CA ILE A 80 1.65 -3.92 -12.60
C ILE A 80 1.29 -3.18 -13.89
N TYR A 81 2.21 -2.39 -14.44
CA TYR A 81 1.95 -1.66 -15.67
C TYR A 81 1.69 -2.61 -16.85
N ARG A 82 2.46 -3.68 -17.01
CA ARG A 82 2.24 -4.71 -18.06
C ARG A 82 0.88 -5.41 -17.90
N GLU A 83 0.49 -5.76 -16.68
CA GLU A 83 -0.83 -6.35 -16.40
C GLU A 83 -1.96 -5.40 -16.79
N LEU A 84 -1.80 -4.10 -16.55
CA LEU A 84 -2.75 -3.09 -16.99
C LEU A 84 -2.77 -2.90 -18.51
N GLU A 85 -1.64 -3.05 -19.21
CA GLU A 85 -1.60 -2.97 -20.67
C GLU A 85 -2.38 -4.11 -21.35
N THR A 86 -2.51 -5.26 -20.70
CA THR A 86 -3.32 -6.39 -21.19
C THR A 86 -4.80 -6.26 -20.83
N SER A 87 -5.16 -5.31 -19.96
CA SER A 87 -6.53 -5.03 -19.59
C SER A 87 -7.10 -3.89 -20.44
N ASP A 88 -8.40 -3.91 -20.72
CA ASP A 88 -9.09 -2.83 -21.46
C ASP A 88 -9.28 -1.54 -20.62
N LYS A 89 -8.64 -1.44 -19.46
CA LYS A 89 -8.75 -0.29 -18.55
C LYS A 89 -7.84 0.87 -18.99
N VAL A 90 -8.30 2.09 -18.81
CA VAL A 90 -7.46 3.28 -19.03
C VAL A 90 -6.39 3.33 -17.95
N ILE A 91 -5.11 3.26 -18.35
CA ILE A 91 -3.98 3.29 -17.43
C ILE A 91 -3.76 4.72 -16.95
N THR A 92 -3.99 4.94 -15.65
CA THR A 92 -3.71 6.20 -14.95
C THR A 92 -2.65 6.00 -13.88
N VAL A 93 -1.94 7.08 -13.50
CA VAL A 93 -0.94 7.03 -12.44
C VAL A 93 -1.54 6.63 -11.09
N ASP A 94 -2.80 7.04 -10.82
CA ASP A 94 -3.51 6.68 -9.59
C ASP A 94 -3.89 5.20 -9.56
N LEU A 95 -4.25 4.61 -10.71
CA LEU A 95 -4.54 3.17 -10.80
C LEU A 95 -3.27 2.36 -10.52
N VAL A 96 -2.13 2.72 -11.12
CA VAL A 96 -0.84 2.08 -10.84
C VAL A 96 -0.47 2.20 -9.36
N ARG A 97 -0.68 3.38 -8.75
CA ARG A 97 -0.45 3.61 -7.32
C ARG A 97 -1.34 2.73 -6.45
N LYS A 98 -2.64 2.65 -6.74
CA LYS A 98 -3.60 1.80 -6.02
C LYS A 98 -3.17 0.34 -6.05
N LEU A 99 -2.84 -0.19 -7.22
CA LEU A 99 -2.39 -1.58 -7.39
C LEU A 99 -1.04 -1.85 -6.69
N TYR A 100 -0.13 -0.87 -6.70
CA TYR A 100 1.13 -0.99 -5.95
C TYR A 100 0.91 -1.14 -4.45
N TYR A 101 -0.05 -0.41 -3.88
CA TYR A 101 -0.44 -0.55 -2.48
C TYR A 101 -1.36 -1.76 -2.21
N GLY A 102 -1.73 -2.53 -3.25
CA GLY A 102 -2.66 -3.64 -3.13
C GLY A 102 -4.11 -3.19 -2.91
N VAL A 103 -4.42 -1.94 -3.25
CA VAL A 103 -5.79 -1.42 -3.25
C VAL A 103 -6.41 -1.73 -4.61
N ASP A 104 -6.75 -2.98 -4.83
CA ASP A 104 -7.59 -3.36 -5.98
C ASP A 104 -9.01 -2.81 -5.77
N GLU A 105 -9.64 -2.36 -6.85
CA GLU A 105 -11.08 -2.02 -6.82
C GLU A 105 -11.95 -3.25 -6.49
N GLU A 106 -11.37 -4.46 -6.63
CA GLU A 106 -11.96 -5.75 -6.23
C GLU A 106 -11.48 -6.22 -4.85
N SER A 107 -10.55 -5.53 -4.19
CA SER A 107 -10.12 -5.95 -2.86
C SER A 107 -11.26 -5.73 -1.87
N LYS A 108 -11.83 -6.83 -1.41
CA LYS A 108 -12.86 -6.81 -0.37
C LYS A 108 -12.33 -6.05 0.84
N THR A 109 -13.13 -5.16 1.35
CA THR A 109 -12.84 -4.48 2.61
C THR A 109 -13.26 -5.34 3.79
N LEU A 110 -12.70 -5.07 4.96
CA LEU A 110 -12.96 -5.84 6.15
C LEU A 110 -14.46 -5.86 6.51
N LEU A 111 -15.08 -4.69 6.55
CA LEU A 111 -16.53 -4.59 6.88
C LEU A 111 -17.41 -5.20 5.79
N GLN A 112 -16.99 -5.12 4.52
CA GLN A 112 -17.70 -5.78 3.43
C GLN A 112 -17.75 -7.30 3.63
N VAL A 113 -16.60 -7.93 3.96
CA VAL A 113 -16.55 -9.37 4.21
C VAL A 113 -17.40 -9.77 5.42
N PHE A 114 -17.36 -8.99 6.51
CA PHE A 114 -18.22 -9.20 7.66
C PHE A 114 -19.71 -9.11 7.32
N ARG A 115 -20.10 -8.12 6.52
CA ARG A 115 -21.50 -7.97 6.07
C ARG A 115 -21.96 -9.11 5.19
N GLU A 116 -21.14 -9.52 4.21
CA GLU A 116 -21.41 -10.69 3.35
C GLU A 116 -21.55 -11.97 4.19
N HIS A 117 -20.66 -12.19 5.16
CA HIS A 117 -20.73 -13.33 6.07
C HIS A 117 -22.02 -13.33 6.91
N ASN A 118 -22.39 -12.18 7.47
CA ASN A 118 -23.61 -12.04 8.27
C ASN A 118 -24.86 -12.30 7.43
N GLU A 119 -24.89 -11.86 6.19
CA GLU A 119 -26.00 -12.10 5.27
C GLU A 119 -26.12 -13.58 4.90
N GLN A 120 -24.99 -14.26 4.64
CA GLN A 120 -24.98 -15.70 4.41
C GLN A 120 -25.45 -16.47 5.66
N SER A 121 -24.94 -16.12 6.83
CA SER A 121 -25.32 -16.74 8.10
C SER A 121 -26.80 -16.53 8.40
N ARG A 122 -27.39 -15.39 8.05
CA ARG A 122 -28.82 -15.11 8.21
C ARG A 122 -29.68 -16.04 7.36
N LYS A 123 -29.26 -16.38 6.15
CA LYS A 123 -29.96 -17.33 5.25
C LYS A 123 -29.97 -18.78 5.78
N LEU A 124 -29.06 -19.09 6.69
CA LEU A 124 -28.91 -20.43 7.29
C LEU A 124 -29.51 -20.53 8.69
N ILE A 125 -30.24 -19.52 9.15
CA ILE A 125 -30.97 -19.58 10.42
C ILE A 125 -32.01 -20.74 10.36
N GLY A 126 -32.00 -21.55 11.40
CA GLY A 126 -32.88 -22.73 11.51
C GLY A 126 -32.31 -24.00 10.87
N LYS A 127 -31.16 -23.91 10.16
CA LYS A 127 -30.41 -25.09 9.69
C LYS A 127 -29.10 -25.20 10.48
N ASP A 128 -28.14 -24.29 10.21
CA ASP A 128 -26.79 -24.35 10.77
C ASP A 128 -26.57 -23.28 11.85
N PHE A 129 -27.36 -22.22 11.88
CA PHE A 129 -27.23 -21.11 12.82
C PHE A 129 -28.51 -20.82 13.60
N VAL A 130 -28.32 -20.40 14.85
CA VAL A 130 -29.39 -19.88 15.71
C VAL A 130 -29.45 -18.36 15.54
N SER A 131 -30.65 -17.77 15.53
CA SER A 131 -30.85 -16.31 15.39
C SER A 131 -29.97 -15.48 16.32
N LYS A 132 -29.76 -15.95 17.56
CA LYS A 132 -28.90 -15.27 18.55
C LYS A 132 -27.43 -15.21 18.15
N THR A 133 -26.93 -16.18 17.37
CA THR A 133 -25.58 -16.20 16.83
C THR A 133 -25.41 -15.11 15.77
N VAL A 134 -26.40 -15.00 14.87
CA VAL A 134 -26.37 -13.95 13.82
C VAL A 134 -26.42 -12.54 14.43
N GLN A 135 -27.26 -12.34 15.46
CA GLN A 135 -27.28 -11.06 16.19
C GLN A 135 -25.92 -10.72 16.82
N ARG A 136 -25.18 -11.68 17.33
CA ARG A 136 -23.81 -11.46 17.85
C ARG A 136 -22.84 -11.03 16.75
N TYR A 137 -22.92 -11.65 15.58
CA TYR A 137 -22.09 -11.26 14.43
C TYR A 137 -22.39 -9.84 13.97
N GLU A 138 -23.66 -9.45 13.90
CA GLU A 138 -24.08 -8.08 13.57
C GLU A 138 -23.59 -7.07 14.61
N THR A 139 -23.65 -7.42 15.89
CA THR A 139 -23.12 -6.59 16.97
C THR A 139 -21.61 -6.42 16.86
N THR A 140 -20.87 -7.50 16.55
CA THR A 140 -19.43 -7.46 16.32
C THR A 140 -19.07 -6.56 15.14
N THR A 141 -19.82 -6.65 14.04
CA THR A 141 -19.60 -5.80 12.86
C THR A 141 -19.77 -4.32 13.21
N ARG A 142 -20.79 -3.97 14.00
CA ARG A 142 -21.01 -2.60 14.47
C ARG A 142 -19.85 -2.09 15.34
N TYR A 143 -19.39 -2.87 16.28
CA TYR A 143 -18.24 -2.48 17.12
C TYR A 143 -16.97 -2.33 16.32
N LEU A 144 -16.76 -3.19 15.32
CA LEU A 144 -15.63 -3.08 14.42
C LEU A 144 -15.69 -1.80 13.57
N GLU A 145 -16.86 -1.42 13.07
CA GLU A 145 -17.09 -0.19 12.33
C GLU A 145 -16.80 1.04 13.21
N GLU A 146 -17.29 1.07 14.44
CA GLU A 146 -17.01 2.13 15.40
C GLU A 146 -15.52 2.22 15.74
N PHE A 147 -14.86 1.09 15.93
CA PHE A 147 -13.42 1.00 16.20
C PHE A 147 -12.58 1.56 15.02
N ILE A 148 -12.87 1.13 13.79
CA ILE A 148 -12.17 1.59 12.58
C ILE A 148 -12.32 3.11 12.45
N LYS A 149 -13.53 3.61 12.65
CA LYS A 149 -13.80 5.04 12.58
C LYS A 149 -13.07 5.84 13.65
N LYS A 150 -13.01 5.33 14.89
CA LYS A 150 -12.40 6.01 16.03
C LYS A 150 -10.88 6.00 15.96
N GLU A 151 -10.26 4.85 15.71
CA GLU A 151 -8.81 4.67 15.79
C GLU A 151 -8.09 5.06 14.50
N TYR A 152 -8.71 4.80 13.34
CA TYR A 152 -8.08 5.02 12.03
C TYR A 152 -8.68 6.18 11.25
N GLN A 153 -9.82 6.74 11.69
CA GLN A 153 -10.57 7.80 10.98
C GLN A 153 -10.92 7.40 9.53
N LEU A 154 -11.12 6.10 9.31
CA LEU A 154 -11.49 5.52 8.02
C LEU A 154 -12.93 4.99 8.08
N SER A 155 -13.58 4.90 6.92
CA SER A 155 -14.90 4.27 6.79
C SER A 155 -14.81 2.74 6.74
N ASP A 156 -13.69 2.19 6.26
CA ASP A 156 -13.41 0.75 6.16
C ASP A 156 -11.91 0.52 5.91
N ILE A 157 -11.43 -0.71 6.06
CA ILE A 157 -10.03 -1.10 5.87
C ILE A 157 -9.95 -2.17 4.78
N ALA A 158 -9.13 -1.94 3.75
CA ALA A 158 -8.83 -2.96 2.75
C ALA A 158 -8.07 -4.12 3.40
N LEU A 159 -8.49 -5.36 3.16
CA LEU A 159 -7.88 -6.57 3.77
C LEU A 159 -6.39 -6.67 3.48
N ASN A 160 -5.94 -6.23 2.31
CA ASN A 160 -4.53 -6.23 1.92
C ASN A 160 -3.67 -5.26 2.77
N LEU A 161 -4.27 -4.15 3.26
CA LEU A 161 -3.59 -3.20 4.15
C LEU A 161 -3.51 -3.74 5.59
N SER A 162 -4.50 -4.50 6.02
CA SER A 162 -4.55 -5.11 7.35
C SER A 162 -3.34 -6.01 7.62
N LEU A 163 -2.94 -6.82 6.63
CA LEU A 163 -1.81 -7.76 6.80
C LEU A 163 -0.43 -7.08 6.86
N ILE A 164 -0.29 -5.86 6.30
CA ILE A 164 0.99 -5.14 6.25
C ILE A 164 1.15 -4.22 7.48
N HIS A 165 0.07 -3.66 8.02
CA HIS A 165 0.12 -2.70 9.14
C HIS A 165 -0.03 -3.32 10.52
N ILE A 166 -0.59 -4.53 10.64
CA ILE A 166 -0.72 -5.24 11.92
C ILE A 166 0.62 -5.82 12.40
N SER A 167 1.60 -6.00 11.52
CA SER A 167 2.92 -6.54 11.87
C SER A 167 3.94 -5.50 12.36
N GLU A 168 3.62 -4.21 12.38
CA GLU A 168 4.45 -3.20 13.05
C GLU A 168 3.84 -2.87 14.43
N PRO A 169 4.43 -3.36 15.54
CA PRO A 169 4.04 -2.86 16.85
C PRO A 169 4.32 -1.36 16.91
N THR A 170 3.30 -0.59 17.20
CA THR A 170 3.38 0.85 17.43
C THR A 170 4.33 1.12 18.60
N ARG A 171 5.63 1.26 18.34
CA ARG A 171 6.59 1.88 19.24
C ARG A 171 6.47 3.39 19.14
N GLN A 172 5.35 3.92 19.65
CA GLN A 172 5.23 5.33 19.98
C GLN A 172 4.26 5.48 21.15
N ALA A 173 4.74 5.13 22.33
CA ALA A 173 4.28 5.72 23.57
C ALA A 173 5.34 5.41 24.61
N GLU A 174 6.37 6.24 24.67
CA GLU A 174 7.12 6.56 25.89
C GLU A 174 7.99 7.76 25.55
N ILE A 175 7.58 8.88 25.92
CA ILE A 175 8.03 9.94 26.84
C ILE A 175 7.13 11.14 26.63
#